data_053b02d6b79602b629b33d8026ea5191
#
_entry.id   053b02d6b79602b629b33d8026ea5191
#
_cell.length_a   1.000
_cell.length_b   1.000
_cell.length_c   1.000
_cell.angle_alpha   90.00
_cell.angle_beta   90.00
_cell.angle_gamma   90.00
#
_symmetry.space_group_name_H-M   'P 1'
#
loop_
_entity.id
_entity.type
_entity.pdbx_description
1 polymer ?
#
loop_
_entity_poly.entity_id
_entity_poly.type
_entity_poly.pdbx_seq_one_letter_code
_entity_poly.pdbx_strand_id
1 'polypeptide(L)'
;MAIVFDWYENPNASSEEEAALHPRIFMNGKVDTDTLCYKIHDYSSLTVGDVKNVLDNLSKILGESLREGKEVHIEGIGYFYSTLEATGKVTRSTPHKTNKVAFKTVRFRPDSNLKGHFVGVRANQSKYVRHSEKVSEVEIDMLLKEYFAEHQMMTRRDFQEVCGLARTTAKMHLVRLRGEGKLVNIGLRNQPMYVPAPGYYGVSRDAAHPSR
;
A
#
# COMPACT_ATOMS: atom_id res chain seq x y z
N MET A 1 9.10 7.90 16.74
CA MET A 1 8.78 7.21 15.46
C MET A 1 7.92 8.13 14.61
N ALA A 2 8.00 8.04 13.28
CA ALA A 2 7.17 8.83 12.38
C ALA A 2 6.33 7.91 11.50
N ILE A 3 5.08 8.28 11.25
CA ILE A 3 4.23 7.61 10.28
C ILE A 3 4.61 8.13 8.90
N VAL A 4 4.88 7.24 7.96
CA VAL A 4 5.16 7.61 6.58
C VAL A 4 3.84 7.67 5.82
N PHE A 5 3.62 8.74 5.06
CA PHE A 5 2.42 8.93 4.25
C PHE A 5 2.77 9.40 2.84
N ASP A 6 1.80 9.34 1.95
CA ASP A 6 1.87 9.95 0.63
C ASP A 6 0.53 10.59 0.26
N TRP A 7 0.55 11.55 -0.66
CA TRP A 7 -0.62 12.27 -1.12
C TRP A 7 -1.30 11.53 -2.27
N TYR A 8 -2.63 11.50 -2.25
CA TYR A 8 -3.48 10.86 -3.25
C TYR A 8 -4.59 11.80 -3.68
N GLU A 9 -4.84 11.84 -4.96
CA GLU A 9 -6.00 12.53 -5.52
C GLU A 9 -7.30 11.77 -5.21
N ASN A 10 -8.38 12.51 -5.03
CA ASN A 10 -9.69 11.90 -4.85
C ASN A 10 -10.21 11.45 -6.24
N PRO A 11 -10.41 10.13 -6.50
CA PRO A 11 -10.83 9.64 -7.81
C PRO A 11 -12.23 10.11 -8.25
N ASN A 12 -13.01 10.70 -7.33
CA ASN A 12 -14.37 11.21 -7.60
C ASN A 12 -14.42 12.74 -7.71
N ALA A 13 -13.28 13.42 -7.88
CA ALA A 13 -13.28 14.86 -8.15
C ALA A 13 -13.92 15.13 -9.52
N SER A 14 -15.00 15.90 -9.54
CA SER A 14 -15.80 16.19 -10.74
C SER A 14 -15.22 17.28 -11.65
N SER A 15 -14.04 17.82 -11.33
CA SER A 15 -13.31 18.78 -12.16
C SER A 15 -11.80 18.62 -11.98
N GLU A 16 -11.06 18.69 -13.09
CA GLU A 16 -9.58 18.54 -13.11
C GLU A 16 -8.84 19.70 -12.42
N GLU A 17 -9.49 20.82 -12.12
CA GLU A 17 -8.82 22.04 -11.65
C GLU A 17 -8.53 22.08 -10.15
N GLU A 18 -9.18 21.24 -9.32
CA GLU A 18 -8.85 21.14 -7.87
C GLU A 18 -9.16 19.76 -7.31
N ALA A 19 -8.47 18.73 -7.78
CA ALA A 19 -8.54 17.43 -7.14
C ALA A 19 -7.95 17.53 -5.72
N ALA A 20 -8.82 17.57 -4.70
CA ALA A 20 -8.39 17.64 -3.31
C ALA A 20 -7.49 16.45 -2.97
N LEU A 21 -6.27 16.74 -2.55
CA LEU A 21 -5.32 15.72 -2.11
C LEU A 21 -5.67 15.25 -0.71
N HIS A 22 -5.59 13.95 -0.47
CA HIS A 22 -5.74 13.37 0.85
C HIS A 22 -4.53 12.51 1.21
N PRO A 23 -4.04 12.56 2.47
CA PRO A 23 -2.91 11.75 2.90
C PRO A 23 -3.33 10.30 3.12
N ARG A 24 -2.54 9.38 2.63
CA ARG A 24 -2.67 7.94 2.95
C ARG A 24 -1.40 7.41 3.59
N ILE A 25 -1.55 6.61 4.63
CA ILE A 25 -0.44 5.97 5.33
C ILE A 25 0.27 4.98 4.39
N PHE A 26 1.59 5.06 4.38
CA PHE A 26 2.44 4.05 3.77
C PHE A 26 2.64 2.92 4.79
N MET A 27 1.99 1.76 4.54
CA MET A 27 2.07 0.61 5.45
C MET A 27 3.51 0.06 5.51
N ASN A 28 4.11 0.18 6.68
CA ASN A 28 5.47 -0.30 6.94
C ASN A 28 5.44 -1.70 7.57
N GLY A 29 4.91 -2.67 6.82
CA GLY A 29 4.83 -4.05 7.25
C GLY A 29 3.47 -4.44 7.86
N LYS A 30 3.39 -5.67 8.31
CA LYS A 30 2.22 -6.29 8.96
C LYS A 30 2.68 -7.00 10.22
N VAL A 31 1.98 -6.80 11.31
CA VAL A 31 2.10 -7.59 12.52
C VAL A 31 1.00 -8.65 12.48
N ASP A 32 1.39 -9.92 12.45
CA ASP A 32 0.47 -11.05 12.52
C ASP A 32 0.15 -11.45 13.97
N THR A 33 -0.78 -12.39 14.12
CA THR A 33 -1.21 -12.85 15.44
C THR A 33 -0.09 -13.51 16.22
N ASP A 34 0.77 -14.28 15.57
CA ASP A 34 1.88 -14.96 16.23
C ASP A 34 2.89 -13.93 16.79
N THR A 35 3.28 -12.95 15.97
CA THR A 35 4.13 -11.83 16.43
C THR A 35 3.49 -11.06 17.60
N LEU A 36 2.17 -10.86 17.56
CA LEU A 36 1.44 -10.19 18.64
C LEU A 36 1.48 -11.04 19.93
N CYS A 37 1.27 -12.36 19.81
CA CYS A 37 1.33 -13.28 20.95
C CYS A 37 2.72 -13.30 21.60
N TYR A 38 3.79 -13.32 20.82
CA TYR A 38 5.15 -13.22 21.36
C TYR A 38 5.38 -11.90 22.10
N LYS A 39 4.96 -10.78 21.53
CA LYS A 39 5.09 -9.48 22.20
C LYS A 39 4.31 -9.42 23.52
N ILE A 40 3.10 -9.97 23.58
CA ILE A 40 2.32 -10.01 24.81
C ILE A 40 2.99 -10.92 25.85
N HIS A 41 3.53 -12.07 25.42
CA HIS A 41 4.32 -12.95 26.28
C HIS A 41 5.50 -12.22 26.93
N ASP A 42 6.24 -11.40 26.16
CA ASP A 42 7.40 -10.65 26.64
C ASP A 42 7.04 -9.63 27.76
N TYR A 43 5.78 -9.15 27.77
CA TYR A 43 5.28 -8.17 28.74
C TYR A 43 4.38 -8.78 29.83
N SER A 44 4.19 -10.10 29.84
CA SER A 44 3.28 -10.76 30.78
C SER A 44 3.84 -12.12 31.26
N SER A 45 3.20 -12.71 32.26
CA SER A 45 3.50 -14.08 32.70
C SER A 45 2.79 -15.17 31.88
N LEU A 46 2.01 -14.78 30.86
CA LEU A 46 1.24 -15.71 30.02
C LEU A 46 2.16 -16.39 29.00
N THR A 47 1.94 -17.68 28.76
CA THR A 47 2.60 -18.35 27.63
C THR A 47 2.00 -17.90 26.29
N VAL A 48 2.76 -18.04 25.20
CA VAL A 48 2.27 -17.77 23.84
C VAL A 48 0.96 -18.53 23.54
N GLY A 49 0.85 -19.77 24.04
CA GLY A 49 -0.36 -20.59 23.93
C GLY A 49 -1.56 -20.02 24.67
N ASP A 50 -1.34 -19.51 25.90
CA ASP A 50 -2.41 -18.87 26.68
C ASP A 50 -2.93 -17.61 25.98
N VAL A 51 -2.02 -16.78 25.47
CA VAL A 51 -2.40 -15.57 24.72
C VAL A 51 -3.23 -15.92 23.49
N LYS A 52 -2.83 -16.95 22.75
CA LYS A 52 -3.58 -17.41 21.59
C LYS A 52 -4.97 -17.91 21.94
N ASN A 53 -5.08 -18.69 23.03
CA ASN A 53 -6.38 -19.15 23.55
C ASN A 53 -7.29 -18.00 23.98
N VAL A 54 -6.73 -16.97 24.63
CA VAL A 54 -7.49 -15.77 25.01
C VAL A 54 -8.03 -15.05 23.78
N LEU A 55 -7.21 -14.85 22.73
CA LEU A 55 -7.63 -14.19 21.49
C LEU A 55 -8.72 -15.00 20.74
N ASP A 56 -8.59 -16.33 20.70
CA ASP A 56 -9.57 -17.20 20.05
C ASP A 56 -10.91 -17.16 20.80
N ASN A 57 -10.89 -17.22 22.13
CA ASN A 57 -12.11 -17.11 22.95
C ASN A 57 -12.72 -15.70 22.86
N LEU A 58 -11.90 -14.65 22.86
CA LEU A 58 -12.37 -13.28 22.65
C LEU A 58 -13.12 -13.14 21.33
N SER A 59 -12.57 -13.69 20.25
CA SER A 59 -13.19 -13.66 18.93
C SER A 59 -14.57 -14.34 18.93
N LYS A 60 -14.72 -15.49 19.61
CA LYS A 60 -16.00 -16.21 19.73
C LYS A 60 -17.02 -15.41 20.51
N ILE A 61 -16.67 -14.97 21.74
CA ILE A 61 -17.57 -14.23 22.64
C ILE A 61 -18.00 -12.90 21.99
N LEU A 62 -17.07 -12.21 21.33
CA LEU A 62 -17.35 -11.01 20.58
C LEU A 62 -18.37 -11.28 19.47
N GLY A 63 -18.15 -12.32 18.66
CA GLY A 63 -19.07 -12.72 17.59
C GLY A 63 -20.46 -13.08 18.09
N GLU A 64 -20.58 -13.83 19.18
CA GLU A 64 -21.85 -14.19 19.81
C GLU A 64 -22.61 -12.94 20.29
N SER A 65 -21.94 -12.06 21.03
CA SER A 65 -22.53 -10.82 21.53
C SER A 65 -23.03 -9.90 20.41
N LEU A 66 -22.24 -9.77 19.35
CA LEU A 66 -22.60 -8.95 18.19
C LEU A 66 -23.78 -9.53 17.39
N ARG A 67 -23.92 -10.86 17.33
CA ARG A 67 -25.08 -11.53 16.71
C ARG A 67 -26.36 -11.28 17.48
N GLU A 68 -26.29 -11.09 18.79
CA GLU A 68 -27.41 -10.70 19.63
C GLU A 68 -27.77 -9.21 19.53
N GLY A 69 -27.06 -8.44 18.70
CA GLY A 69 -27.26 -7.01 18.52
C GLY A 69 -26.64 -6.13 19.63
N LYS A 70 -25.78 -6.70 20.48
CA LYS A 70 -25.10 -5.96 21.55
C LYS A 70 -23.92 -5.17 20.99
N GLU A 71 -23.65 -4.01 21.58
CA GLU A 71 -22.34 -3.33 21.46
C GLU A 71 -21.38 -3.95 22.47
N VAL A 72 -20.16 -4.26 22.08
CA VAL A 72 -19.12 -4.78 22.95
C VAL A 72 -18.03 -3.73 23.12
N HIS A 73 -17.80 -3.32 24.36
CA HIS A 73 -16.70 -2.43 24.72
C HIS A 73 -15.55 -3.22 25.33
N ILE A 74 -14.36 -3.06 24.77
CA ILE A 74 -13.11 -3.56 25.35
C ILE A 74 -12.30 -2.33 25.77
N GLU A 75 -12.18 -2.17 27.10
CA GLU A 75 -11.49 -1.03 27.69
C GLU A 75 -10.06 -0.89 27.16
N GLY A 76 -9.68 0.32 26.80
CA GLY A 76 -8.39 0.63 26.20
C GLY A 76 -8.25 0.30 24.72
N ILE A 77 -9.17 -0.48 24.14
CA ILE A 77 -9.20 -0.82 22.71
C ILE A 77 -10.30 -0.03 22.00
N GLY A 78 -11.57 -0.31 22.34
CA GLY A 78 -12.68 0.39 21.71
C GLY A 78 -13.98 -0.41 21.67
N TYR A 79 -14.91 0.07 20.86
CA TYR A 79 -16.28 -0.42 20.74
C TYR A 79 -16.47 -1.15 19.42
N PHE A 80 -17.08 -2.31 19.49
CA PHE A 80 -17.47 -3.11 18.33
C PHE A 80 -18.98 -3.19 18.27
N TYR A 81 -19.56 -2.98 17.09
CA TYR A 81 -21.02 -3.05 16.88
C TYR A 81 -21.36 -3.51 15.47
N SER A 82 -22.49 -4.21 15.35
CA SER A 82 -23.00 -4.69 14.07
C SER A 82 -23.75 -3.59 13.34
N THR A 83 -23.65 -3.58 12.00
CA THR A 83 -24.48 -2.71 11.16
C THR A 83 -25.28 -3.54 10.17
N LEU A 84 -26.45 -3.02 9.83
CA LEU A 84 -27.38 -3.64 8.88
C LEU A 84 -27.47 -2.79 7.61
N GLU A 85 -27.90 -3.40 6.52
CA GLU A 85 -28.24 -2.71 5.29
C GLU A 85 -29.54 -3.24 4.70
N ALA A 86 -30.19 -2.41 3.88
CA ALA A 86 -31.37 -2.81 3.15
C ALA A 86 -30.97 -3.47 1.82
N THR A 87 -31.52 -4.66 1.54
CA THR A 87 -31.38 -5.32 0.25
C THR A 87 -32.35 -4.67 -0.77
N GLY A 88 -31.82 -3.64 -1.47
CA GLY A 88 -32.57 -2.86 -2.45
C GLY A 88 -33.24 -1.60 -1.86
N LYS A 89 -33.99 -0.90 -2.71
CA LYS A 89 -34.67 0.35 -2.34
C LYS A 89 -35.88 0.05 -1.43
N VAL A 90 -35.85 0.57 -0.21
CA VAL A 90 -36.94 0.45 0.77
C VAL A 90 -37.56 1.82 1.02
N THR A 91 -38.87 1.96 0.83
CA THR A 91 -39.66 3.18 1.06
C THR A 91 -40.65 2.98 2.20
N ARG A 92 -41.33 4.05 2.62
CA ARG A 92 -42.41 3.94 3.65
C ARG A 92 -43.52 2.99 3.23
N SER A 93 -43.83 2.89 1.94
CA SER A 93 -44.89 2.05 1.35
C SER A 93 -44.44 0.63 0.99
N THR A 94 -43.15 0.29 1.15
CA THR A 94 -42.67 -1.06 0.83
C THR A 94 -43.27 -2.10 1.78
N PRO A 95 -43.94 -3.15 1.27
CA PRO A 95 -44.47 -4.24 2.12
C PRO A 95 -43.30 -5.12 2.63
N HIS A 96 -43.53 -5.76 3.78
CA HIS A 96 -42.58 -6.73 4.39
C HIS A 96 -41.11 -6.23 4.47
N LYS A 97 -40.93 -4.99 4.97
CA LYS A 97 -39.60 -4.33 5.06
C LYS A 97 -38.59 -5.16 5.83
N THR A 98 -39.04 -5.92 6.85
CA THR A 98 -38.17 -6.74 7.69
C THR A 98 -37.38 -7.80 6.88
N ASN A 99 -38.01 -8.32 5.81
CA ASN A 99 -37.38 -9.32 4.95
C ASN A 99 -36.29 -8.73 4.02
N LYS A 100 -36.17 -7.39 4.04
CA LYS A 100 -35.16 -6.67 3.22
C LYS A 100 -33.99 -6.15 4.05
N VAL A 101 -33.79 -6.67 5.24
CA VAL A 101 -32.69 -6.30 6.13
C VAL A 101 -31.67 -7.41 6.14
N ALA A 102 -30.41 -7.07 5.89
CA ALA A 102 -29.26 -7.99 5.92
C ALA A 102 -28.17 -7.45 6.83
N PHE A 103 -27.35 -8.35 7.36
CA PHE A 103 -26.12 -7.97 8.03
C PHE A 103 -25.15 -7.33 7.01
N LYS A 104 -24.61 -6.16 7.35
CA LYS A 104 -23.66 -5.47 6.51
C LYS A 104 -22.21 -5.75 6.93
N THR A 105 -21.85 -5.35 8.14
CA THR A 105 -20.48 -5.52 8.65
C THR A 105 -20.42 -5.24 10.15
N VAL A 106 -19.31 -5.64 10.76
CA VAL A 106 -18.90 -5.16 12.09
C VAL A 106 -18.12 -3.86 11.94
N ARG A 107 -18.47 -2.87 12.74
CA ARG A 107 -17.74 -1.62 12.85
C ARG A 107 -16.96 -1.55 14.15
N PHE A 108 -15.84 -0.84 14.09
CA PHE A 108 -14.98 -0.57 15.21
C PHE A 108 -14.86 0.94 15.44
N ARG A 109 -15.01 1.38 16.68
CA ARG A 109 -14.76 2.75 17.13
C ARG A 109 -13.68 2.72 18.21
N PRO A 110 -12.47 3.26 17.95
CA PRO A 110 -11.38 3.21 18.92
C PRO A 110 -11.69 4.02 20.18
N ASP A 111 -11.24 3.50 21.33
CA ASP A 111 -11.30 4.20 22.61
C ASP A 111 -10.36 5.42 22.63
N SER A 112 -10.62 6.34 23.57
CA SER A 112 -9.75 7.50 23.83
C SER A 112 -8.34 7.09 24.21
N ASN A 113 -8.17 6.04 25.01
CA ASN A 113 -6.87 5.52 25.40
C ASN A 113 -6.05 5.07 24.19
N LEU A 114 -6.67 4.30 23.27
CA LEU A 114 -5.99 3.88 22.04
C LEU A 114 -5.59 5.07 21.17
N LYS A 115 -6.47 6.07 21.03
CA LYS A 115 -6.18 7.32 20.31
C LYS A 115 -5.07 8.12 20.98
N GLY A 116 -4.99 8.09 22.30
CA GLY A 116 -3.98 8.79 23.10
C GLY A 116 -2.55 8.40 22.71
N HIS A 117 -2.32 7.16 22.28
CA HIS A 117 -1.01 6.71 21.80
C HIS A 117 -0.52 7.43 20.52
N PHE A 118 -1.41 8.12 19.80
CA PHE A 118 -1.08 8.85 18.58
C PHE A 118 -0.82 10.34 18.83
N VAL A 119 -0.97 10.82 20.07
CA VAL A 119 -0.66 12.21 20.42
C VAL A 119 0.83 12.47 20.24
N GLY A 120 1.18 13.50 19.45
CA GLY A 120 2.57 13.85 19.16
C GLY A 120 3.29 12.97 18.13
N VAL A 121 2.58 12.04 17.49
CA VAL A 121 3.15 11.26 16.38
C VAL A 121 3.42 12.18 15.19
N ARG A 122 4.66 12.15 14.69
CA ARG A 122 5.06 12.90 13.50
C ARG A 122 4.69 12.12 12.23
N ALA A 123 4.29 12.84 11.20
CA ALA A 123 4.05 12.28 9.87
C ALA A 123 5.12 12.80 8.90
N ASN A 124 5.78 11.91 8.18
CA ASN A 124 6.77 12.24 7.16
C ASN A 124 6.27 11.75 5.79
N GLN A 125 6.39 12.60 4.78
CA GLN A 125 6.05 12.19 3.43
C GLN A 125 7.04 11.14 2.93
N SER A 126 6.53 10.14 2.21
CA SER A 126 7.34 9.10 1.60
C SER A 126 8.28 9.70 0.55
N LYS A 127 9.53 9.25 0.55
CA LYS A 127 10.47 9.54 -0.54
C LYS A 127 10.23 8.64 -1.77
N TYR A 128 9.36 7.65 -1.67
CA TYR A 128 9.08 6.69 -2.74
C TYR A 128 7.72 6.98 -3.36
N VAL A 129 7.70 7.18 -4.65
CA VAL A 129 6.47 7.31 -5.44
C VAL A 129 5.75 5.96 -5.44
N ARG A 130 4.51 5.93 -4.95
CA ARG A 130 3.70 4.71 -4.88
C ARG A 130 2.83 4.51 -6.11
N HIS A 131 2.45 5.60 -6.75
CA HIS A 131 1.79 5.60 -8.06
C HIS A 131 2.79 6.04 -9.11
N SER A 132 2.77 5.30 -10.21
CA SER A 132 3.52 5.71 -11.39
C SER A 132 2.88 6.96 -11.98
N GLU A 133 3.67 7.94 -12.33
CA GLU A 133 3.24 9.00 -13.22
C GLU A 133 2.79 8.40 -14.56
N LYS A 134 1.87 9.06 -15.23
CA LYS A 134 1.45 8.67 -16.59
C LYS A 134 2.51 9.17 -17.58
N VAL A 135 3.63 8.47 -17.63
CA VAL A 135 4.73 8.80 -18.53
C VAL A 135 4.57 7.98 -19.80
N SER A 136 4.58 8.64 -20.94
CA SER A 136 4.55 8.00 -22.26
C SER A 136 5.89 7.31 -22.57
N GLU A 137 5.88 6.39 -23.52
CA GLU A 137 7.10 5.70 -23.95
C GLU A 137 8.17 6.65 -24.50
N VAL A 138 7.71 7.70 -25.21
CA VAL A 138 8.58 8.74 -25.78
C VAL A 138 9.25 9.56 -24.67
N GLU A 139 8.48 9.91 -23.63
CA GLU A 139 9.03 10.63 -22.47
C GLU A 139 10.04 9.78 -21.72
N ILE A 140 9.78 8.48 -21.54
CA ILE A 140 10.77 7.55 -20.92
C ILE A 140 12.05 7.53 -21.74
N ASP A 141 11.97 7.44 -23.08
CA ASP A 141 13.15 7.43 -23.94
C ASP A 141 13.92 8.77 -23.86
N MET A 142 13.23 9.91 -23.73
CA MET A 142 13.86 11.22 -23.52
C MET A 142 14.58 11.31 -22.16
N LEU A 143 13.91 10.93 -21.08
CA LEU A 143 14.49 10.92 -19.74
C LEU A 143 15.71 9.99 -19.64
N LEU A 144 15.65 8.83 -20.29
CA LEU A 144 16.79 7.91 -20.33
C LEU A 144 17.96 8.47 -21.13
N LYS A 145 17.69 9.18 -22.24
CA LYS A 145 18.74 9.83 -23.03
C LYS A 145 19.43 10.93 -22.21
N GLU A 146 18.68 11.71 -21.45
CA GLU A 146 19.22 12.75 -20.58
C GLU A 146 20.04 12.13 -19.44
N TYR A 147 19.50 11.11 -18.76
CA TYR A 147 20.19 10.41 -17.68
C TYR A 147 21.53 9.80 -18.14
N PHE A 148 21.55 9.09 -19.27
CA PHE A 148 22.74 8.44 -19.78
C PHE A 148 23.75 9.41 -20.45
N ALA A 149 23.39 10.68 -20.60
CA ALA A 149 24.36 11.71 -20.97
C ALA A 149 25.35 12.01 -19.82
N GLU A 150 24.90 11.83 -18.56
CA GLU A 150 25.71 12.08 -17.37
C GLU A 150 26.13 10.80 -16.63
N HIS A 151 25.43 9.69 -16.84
CA HIS A 151 25.64 8.44 -16.10
C HIS A 151 25.90 7.27 -17.05
N GLN A 152 26.90 6.45 -16.73
CA GLN A 152 27.25 5.28 -17.55
C GLN A 152 26.35 4.07 -17.30
N MET A 153 25.72 3.98 -16.14
CA MET A 153 24.88 2.85 -15.73
C MET A 153 23.70 3.33 -14.89
N MET A 154 22.66 2.49 -14.83
CA MET A 154 21.42 2.76 -14.13
C MET A 154 20.99 1.54 -13.34
N THR A 155 20.60 1.72 -12.08
CA THR A 155 19.91 0.69 -11.32
C THR A 155 18.38 0.79 -11.55
N ARG A 156 17.63 -0.23 -11.11
CA ARG A 156 16.15 -0.12 -11.12
C ARG A 156 15.64 1.04 -10.27
N ARG A 157 16.36 1.40 -9.22
CA ARG A 157 15.98 2.51 -8.33
C ARG A 157 16.13 3.85 -9.04
N ASP A 158 17.25 4.06 -9.71
CA ASP A 158 17.48 5.28 -10.50
C ASP A 158 16.42 5.43 -11.58
N PHE A 159 16.04 4.33 -12.27
CA PHE A 159 14.97 4.33 -13.25
C PHE A 159 13.61 4.74 -12.65
N GLN A 160 13.31 4.28 -11.42
CA GLN A 160 12.09 4.69 -10.71
C GLN A 160 12.10 6.18 -10.39
N GLU A 161 13.24 6.70 -9.93
CA GLU A 161 13.39 8.11 -9.54
C GLU A 161 13.33 9.03 -10.77
N VAL A 162 14.03 8.68 -11.83
CA VAL A 162 14.08 9.47 -13.08
C VAL A 162 12.73 9.53 -13.79
N CYS A 163 12.00 8.41 -13.83
CA CYS A 163 10.72 8.32 -14.54
C CYS A 163 9.50 8.51 -13.63
N GLY A 164 9.66 8.78 -12.33
CA GLY A 164 8.52 8.90 -11.39
C GLY A 164 7.68 7.63 -11.29
N LEU A 165 8.28 6.43 -11.43
CA LEU A 165 7.53 5.19 -11.56
C LEU A 165 7.55 4.34 -10.29
N ALA A 166 6.39 3.75 -9.96
CA ALA A 166 6.29 2.74 -8.93
C ALA A 166 7.08 1.46 -9.32
N ARG A 167 7.54 0.73 -8.32
CA ARG A 167 8.44 -0.44 -8.48
C ARG A 167 7.95 -1.46 -9.51
N THR A 168 6.66 -1.78 -9.52
CA THR A 168 6.08 -2.78 -10.44
C THR A 168 6.06 -2.26 -11.87
N THR A 169 5.63 -1.02 -12.07
CA THR A 169 5.57 -0.36 -13.38
C THR A 169 6.98 -0.18 -13.95
N ALA A 170 7.92 0.29 -13.14
CA ALA A 170 9.32 0.41 -13.52
C ALA A 170 9.91 -0.94 -13.97
N LYS A 171 9.61 -2.02 -13.24
CA LYS A 171 10.03 -3.38 -13.64
C LYS A 171 9.47 -3.77 -15.02
N MET A 172 8.20 -3.48 -15.28
CA MET A 172 7.55 -3.79 -16.57
C MET A 172 8.24 -3.03 -17.72
N HIS A 173 8.47 -1.72 -17.56
CA HIS A 173 9.17 -0.93 -18.57
C HIS A 173 10.62 -1.38 -18.80
N LEU A 174 11.36 -1.72 -17.74
CA LEU A 174 12.73 -2.25 -17.88
C LEU A 174 12.76 -3.61 -18.61
N VAL A 175 11.78 -4.49 -18.37
CA VAL A 175 11.65 -5.75 -19.11
C VAL A 175 11.37 -5.46 -20.59
N ARG A 176 10.46 -4.53 -20.90
CA ARG A 176 10.15 -4.10 -22.26
C ARG A 176 11.38 -3.52 -22.97
N LEU A 177 12.04 -2.52 -22.38
CA LEU A 177 13.22 -1.85 -22.95
C LEU A 177 14.37 -2.83 -23.20
N ARG A 178 14.52 -3.86 -22.36
CA ARG A 178 15.45 -4.95 -22.63
C ARG A 178 15.01 -5.84 -23.79
N GLY A 179 13.72 -6.13 -23.86
CA GLY A 179 13.13 -6.91 -24.96
C GLY A 179 13.25 -6.20 -26.30
N GLU A 180 13.15 -4.86 -26.33
CA GLU A 180 13.37 -4.00 -27.48
C GLU A 180 14.87 -3.82 -27.83
N GLY A 181 15.77 -4.34 -27.02
CA GLY A 181 17.21 -4.22 -27.21
C GLY A 181 17.76 -2.80 -26.96
N LYS A 182 17.01 -1.94 -26.27
CA LYS A 182 17.45 -0.56 -25.93
C LYS A 182 18.37 -0.53 -24.70
N LEU A 183 18.15 -1.45 -23.76
CA LEU A 183 18.96 -1.58 -22.54
C LEU A 183 19.53 -2.99 -22.40
N VAL A 184 20.74 -3.08 -21.88
CA VAL A 184 21.41 -4.35 -21.52
C VAL A 184 21.60 -4.43 -20.02
N ASN A 185 21.30 -5.59 -19.41
CA ASN A 185 21.61 -5.83 -18.01
C ASN A 185 22.99 -6.47 -17.89
N ILE A 186 23.95 -5.74 -17.37
CA ILE A 186 25.32 -6.21 -17.07
C ILE A 186 25.49 -6.69 -15.63
N GLY A 187 24.48 -6.45 -14.77
CA GLY A 187 24.50 -6.86 -13.37
C GLY A 187 23.92 -8.26 -13.12
N LEU A 188 23.92 -8.65 -11.86
CA LEU A 188 23.36 -9.92 -11.40
C LEU A 188 21.81 -9.90 -11.44
N ARG A 189 21.20 -11.10 -11.39
CA ARG A 189 19.73 -11.24 -11.36
C ARG A 189 19.10 -10.51 -10.18
N ASN A 190 19.74 -10.52 -9.02
CA ASN A 190 19.26 -9.89 -7.80
C ASN A 190 19.64 -8.40 -7.68
N GLN A 191 20.68 -7.99 -8.39
CA GLN A 191 21.17 -6.61 -8.46
C GLN A 191 21.38 -6.22 -9.93
N PRO A 192 20.29 -5.97 -10.67
CA PRO A 192 20.40 -5.62 -12.07
C PRO A 192 20.97 -4.21 -12.23
N MET A 193 21.91 -4.07 -13.15
CA MET A 193 22.51 -2.82 -13.59
C MET A 193 22.33 -2.72 -15.09
N TYR A 194 21.73 -1.64 -15.54
CA TYR A 194 21.36 -1.42 -16.92
C TYR A 194 22.31 -0.41 -17.57
N VAL A 195 22.70 -0.70 -18.79
CA VAL A 195 23.48 0.20 -19.65
C VAL A 195 22.75 0.32 -21.00
N PRO A 196 22.95 1.43 -21.74
CA PRO A 196 22.45 1.55 -23.09
C PRO A 196 23.02 0.49 -24.02
N ALA A 197 22.21 -0.02 -24.91
CA ALA A 197 22.68 -0.85 -26.02
C ALA A 197 23.27 0.04 -27.14
N PRO A 198 24.15 -0.51 -28.02
CA PRO A 198 24.67 0.21 -29.16
C PRO A 198 23.54 0.80 -30.05
N GLY A 199 23.66 2.08 -30.38
CA GLY A 199 22.66 2.83 -31.15
C GLY A 199 21.55 3.49 -30.33
N TYR A 200 21.54 3.35 -29.01
CA TYR A 200 20.53 3.95 -28.12
C TYR A 200 21.17 4.90 -27.10
N TYR A 201 20.41 5.89 -26.66
CA TYR A 201 20.72 6.82 -25.57
C TYR A 201 22.13 7.43 -25.61
N GLY A 202 22.61 7.78 -26.82
CA GLY A 202 23.90 8.43 -27.01
C GLY A 202 25.07 7.46 -27.27
N VAL A 203 24.88 6.16 -27.25
CA VAL A 203 25.93 5.17 -27.57
C VAL A 203 25.97 4.94 -29.09
N SER A 204 27.18 4.97 -29.67
CA SER A 204 27.39 4.70 -31.10
C SER A 204 26.92 3.29 -31.48
N ARG A 205 26.40 3.13 -32.71
CA ARG A 205 26.02 1.81 -33.24
C ARG A 205 27.21 0.85 -33.40
N ASP A 206 28.40 1.40 -33.61
CA ASP A 206 29.64 0.64 -33.77
C ASP A 206 30.32 0.31 -32.44
N ALA A 207 29.70 0.72 -31.30
CA ALA A 207 30.23 0.40 -29.98
C ALA A 207 30.12 -1.12 -29.71
N ALA A 208 31.13 -1.67 -29.04
CA ALA A 208 31.10 -3.07 -28.63
C ALA A 208 29.88 -3.35 -27.75
N HIS A 209 29.19 -4.48 -27.99
CA HIS A 209 28.06 -4.87 -27.19
C HIS A 209 28.49 -5.10 -25.73
N PRO A 210 27.86 -4.44 -24.74
CA PRO A 210 28.27 -4.62 -23.35
C PRO A 210 28.07 -6.09 -22.95
N SER A 211 29.16 -6.72 -22.52
CA SER A 211 29.15 -8.11 -22.00
C SER A 211 28.92 -8.09 -20.49
N ARG A 212 28.39 -9.21 -20.00
CA ARG A 212 28.28 -9.48 -18.55
C ARG A 212 29.62 -9.60 -17.90
#